data_4736424ddb51d7211374bd6662e6cf9b
#
_entry.id   4736424ddb51d7211374bd6662e6cf9b
#
_cell.length_a   1.000
_cell.length_b   1.000
_cell.length_c   1.000
_cell.angle_alpha   90.00
_cell.angle_beta   90.00
_cell.angle_gamma   90.00
#
_symmetry.space_group_name_H-M   'P 1'
#
loop_
_entity.id
_entity.type
_entity.pdbx_description
1 polymer ?
#
loop_
_entity_poly.entity_id
_entity_poly.type
_entity_poly.pdbx_seq_one_letter_code
_entity_poly.pdbx_strand_id
1 'polypeptide(L)'
;MYAALRLTPAILTALFMTLSSLHVSAQTSQPEALLAVRAAVASEMQADQTDHSIWTYRDRDDIPGKDATYLTVETRQGSLRRMIELNGQPLAPDAKAAETQRIERYLHDRSAQAKARKNGAHDDAQAAEMLKMLPEAFVWSIVTQTPDLITLSFKPDPKFSPPDMQSRVMGIMGGEMVIARNGNRIRTLRGTLTQDVLIGFGIFAKLYKGGTFDVERREVGGGHWQITETHVHIGGHALLFKSIGQEEDEVKTDWKPSSEDTLEGAARALNVEP
;
A
#
# COMPACT_ATOMS: atom_id res chain seq x y z
N MET A 1 63.06 35.50 64.69
CA MET A 1 64.29 35.25 63.90
C MET A 1 64.05 34.10 62.93
N TYR A 2 63.89 34.41 61.79
CA TYR A 2 64.01 33.86 60.46
C TYR A 2 64.18 32.35 60.26
N ALA A 3 63.36 31.73 59.47
CA ALA A 3 63.82 30.98 58.29
C ALA A 3 62.61 30.68 57.38
N ALA A 4 62.75 31.24 56.18
CA ALA A 4 61.78 30.99 55.08
C ALA A 4 62.11 29.64 54.43
N LEU A 5 61.10 28.81 54.25
CA LEU A 5 61.18 27.59 53.43
C LEU A 5 60.34 27.75 52.23
N ARG A 6 60.91 27.83 51.07
CA ARG A 6 60.26 27.88 49.75
C ARG A 6 59.79 26.48 49.39
N LEU A 7 58.50 26.31 49.16
CA LEU A 7 57.91 25.13 48.52
C LEU A 7 57.55 25.48 47.09
N THR A 8 58.14 24.75 46.16
CA THR A 8 57.87 24.76 44.73
C THR A 8 56.51 24.13 44.44
N PRO A 9 55.70 24.67 43.52
CA PRO A 9 54.43 24.03 43.12
C PRO A 9 54.72 22.89 42.16
N ALA A 10 54.33 21.68 42.55
CA ALA A 10 54.26 20.54 41.65
C ALA A 10 53.02 20.71 40.70
N ILE A 11 53.31 20.73 39.42
CA ILE A 11 52.33 20.78 38.34
C ILE A 11 51.63 19.42 38.25
N LEU A 12 50.39 19.35 38.71
CA LEU A 12 49.52 18.19 38.53
C LEU A 12 48.83 18.33 37.20
N THR A 13 49.39 17.71 36.14
CA THR A 13 48.74 17.63 34.83
C THR A 13 47.66 16.57 34.89
N ALA A 14 46.42 16.98 35.14
CA ALA A 14 45.24 16.12 34.99
C ALA A 14 44.94 15.92 33.51
N LEU A 15 45.28 14.74 33.01
CA LEU A 15 44.92 14.28 31.65
C LEU A 15 43.42 13.98 31.63
N PHE A 16 42.63 14.95 31.21
CA PHE A 16 41.20 14.75 30.89
C PHE A 16 41.10 13.96 29.56
N MET A 17 41.02 12.63 29.66
CA MET A 17 40.54 11.80 28.54
C MET A 17 39.06 12.09 28.32
N THR A 18 38.74 13.01 27.41
CA THR A 18 37.41 13.12 26.83
C THR A 18 37.16 11.90 25.97
N LEU A 19 36.43 10.91 26.52
CA LEU A 19 35.78 9.90 25.69
C LEU A 19 34.73 10.63 24.82
N SER A 20 35.16 11.05 23.64
CA SER A 20 34.24 11.39 22.57
C SER A 20 33.59 10.09 22.15
N SER A 21 32.40 9.81 22.68
CA SER A 21 31.52 8.80 22.13
C SER A 21 31.17 9.24 20.70
N LEU A 22 31.90 8.71 19.75
CA LEU A 22 31.53 8.74 18.34
C LEU A 22 30.21 8.00 18.24
N HIS A 23 29.09 8.77 18.27
CA HIS A 23 27.86 8.32 17.73
C HIS A 23 28.09 8.15 16.23
N VAL A 24 28.57 6.97 15.85
CA VAL A 24 28.48 6.50 14.47
C VAL A 24 26.99 6.31 14.23
N SER A 25 26.28 7.38 13.86
CA SER A 25 25.04 7.26 13.12
C SER A 25 25.41 6.51 11.86
N ALA A 26 25.14 5.22 11.85
CA ALA A 26 25.22 4.42 10.65
C ALA A 26 24.26 5.06 9.63
N GLN A 27 24.78 6.00 8.82
CA GLN A 27 24.19 6.36 7.56
C GLN A 27 24.28 5.10 6.71
N THR A 28 23.29 4.21 6.90
CA THR A 28 23.11 3.05 6.04
C THR A 28 23.00 3.60 4.63
N SER A 29 23.94 3.21 3.79
CA SER A 29 24.17 3.86 2.51
C SER A 29 22.93 3.75 1.60
N GLN A 30 22.63 4.79 0.83
CA GLN A 30 21.60 4.75 -0.23
C GLN A 30 21.65 3.48 -1.09
N PRO A 31 22.85 2.91 -1.42
CA PRO A 31 22.96 1.65 -2.13
C PRO A 31 22.30 0.45 -1.44
N GLU A 32 22.43 0.34 -0.10
CA GLU A 32 21.83 -0.77 0.66
C GLU A 32 20.31 -0.67 0.70
N ALA A 33 19.78 0.54 0.94
CA ALA A 33 18.34 0.80 0.87
C ALA A 33 17.76 0.44 -0.50
N LEU A 34 18.44 0.87 -1.56
CA LEU A 34 18.02 0.59 -2.94
C LEU A 34 18.07 -0.90 -3.26
N LEU A 35 19.07 -1.63 -2.78
CA LEU A 35 19.16 -3.09 -2.93
C LEU A 35 18.00 -3.79 -2.24
N ALA A 36 17.62 -3.37 -1.02
CA ALA A 36 16.47 -3.93 -0.32
C ALA A 36 15.16 -3.69 -1.08
N VAL A 37 14.96 -2.48 -1.60
CA VAL A 37 13.77 -2.16 -2.43
C VAL A 37 13.73 -3.00 -3.70
N ARG A 38 14.85 -3.13 -4.42
CA ARG A 38 14.91 -3.95 -5.64
C ARG A 38 14.63 -5.43 -5.36
N ALA A 39 15.15 -5.96 -4.24
CA ALA A 39 14.87 -7.32 -3.83
C ALA A 39 13.39 -7.52 -3.51
N ALA A 40 12.76 -6.56 -2.80
CA ALA A 40 11.35 -6.62 -2.49
C ALA A 40 10.48 -6.54 -3.76
N VAL A 41 10.75 -5.60 -4.66
CA VAL A 41 10.04 -5.48 -5.95
C VAL A 41 10.18 -6.78 -6.77
N ALA A 42 11.37 -7.37 -6.84
CA ALA A 42 11.59 -8.63 -7.55
C ALA A 42 10.76 -9.78 -6.93
N SER A 43 10.71 -9.86 -5.59
CA SER A 43 9.91 -10.87 -4.87
C SER A 43 8.41 -10.69 -5.12
N GLU A 44 7.92 -9.45 -5.14
CA GLU A 44 6.50 -9.19 -5.43
C GLU A 44 6.15 -9.54 -6.89
N MET A 45 7.00 -9.16 -7.84
CA MET A 45 6.81 -9.50 -9.25
C MET A 45 6.85 -11.00 -9.50
N GLN A 46 7.73 -11.73 -8.80
CA GLN A 46 7.77 -13.20 -8.86
C GLN A 46 6.50 -13.81 -8.26
N ALA A 47 6.05 -13.31 -7.10
CA ALA A 47 4.83 -13.80 -6.46
C ALA A 47 3.60 -13.58 -7.37
N ASP A 48 3.46 -12.41 -8.00
CA ASP A 48 2.38 -12.12 -8.96
C ASP A 48 2.33 -13.14 -10.11
N GLN A 49 3.47 -13.60 -10.57
CA GLN A 49 3.57 -14.59 -11.66
C GLN A 49 3.30 -16.03 -11.21
N THR A 50 3.51 -16.36 -9.95
CA THR A 50 3.50 -17.75 -9.46
C THR A 50 2.36 -18.05 -8.50
N ASP A 51 1.80 -17.04 -7.85
CA ASP A 51 0.68 -17.19 -6.93
C ASP A 51 -0.64 -17.10 -7.69
N HIS A 52 -1.28 -18.24 -7.88
CA HIS A 52 -2.60 -18.35 -8.48
C HIS A 52 -3.64 -18.78 -7.45
N SER A 53 -3.38 -18.51 -6.17
CA SER A 53 -4.34 -18.79 -5.11
C SER A 53 -5.59 -17.92 -5.26
N ILE A 54 -6.71 -18.49 -4.93
CA ILE A 54 -8.01 -17.82 -4.94
C ILE A 54 -8.60 -17.88 -3.52
N TRP A 55 -9.29 -16.80 -3.13
CA TRP A 55 -9.67 -16.59 -1.75
C TRP A 55 -11.14 -16.27 -1.58
N THR A 56 -11.65 -16.55 -0.40
CA THR A 56 -12.92 -16.03 0.11
C THR A 56 -12.60 -15.14 1.30
N TYR A 57 -13.14 -13.93 1.32
CA TYR A 57 -12.88 -12.95 2.38
C TYR A 57 -14.04 -11.98 2.56
N ARG A 58 -14.08 -11.31 3.70
CA ARG A 58 -14.94 -10.14 3.91
C ARG A 58 -14.18 -8.89 3.46
N ASP A 59 -14.88 -8.01 2.80
CA ASP A 59 -14.35 -6.80 2.18
C ASP A 59 -15.24 -5.63 2.57
N ARG A 60 -14.72 -4.72 3.40
CA ARG A 60 -15.41 -3.50 3.80
C ARG A 60 -14.87 -2.33 3.01
N ASP A 61 -15.74 -1.73 2.21
CA ASP A 61 -15.50 -0.49 1.48
C ASP A 61 -16.17 0.66 2.22
N ASP A 62 -15.41 1.61 2.73
CA ASP A 62 -15.89 2.86 3.29
C ASP A 62 -15.50 4.02 2.35
N ILE A 63 -16.48 4.51 1.63
CA ILE A 63 -16.36 5.66 0.73
C ILE A 63 -17.36 6.75 1.14
N PRO A 64 -17.18 8.02 0.77
CA PRO A 64 -18.09 9.10 1.13
C PRO A 64 -19.56 8.75 0.83
N GLY A 65 -20.35 8.65 1.90
CA GLY A 65 -21.79 8.35 1.82
C GLY A 65 -22.16 6.87 1.74
N LYS A 66 -21.18 5.95 1.78
CA LYS A 66 -21.44 4.52 1.73
C LYS A 66 -20.39 3.71 2.44
N ASP A 67 -20.73 3.12 3.58
CA ASP A 67 -19.93 2.08 4.27
C ASP A 67 -20.62 0.72 3.99
N ALA A 68 -19.98 -0.13 3.20
CA ALA A 68 -20.57 -1.40 2.77
C ALA A 68 -19.61 -2.56 3.02
N THR A 69 -20.12 -3.65 3.62
CA THR A 69 -19.38 -4.90 3.77
C THR A 69 -19.88 -5.94 2.78
N TYR A 70 -18.94 -6.57 2.11
CA TYR A 70 -19.19 -7.63 1.14
C TYR A 70 -18.58 -8.96 1.62
N LEU A 71 -19.19 -10.06 1.22
CA LEU A 71 -18.54 -11.36 1.15
C LEU A 71 -18.06 -11.56 -0.29
N THR A 72 -16.77 -11.75 -0.48
CA THR A 72 -16.13 -11.91 -1.79
C THR A 72 -15.63 -13.35 -1.94
N VAL A 73 -15.90 -13.96 -3.09
CA VAL A 73 -15.40 -15.27 -3.48
C VAL A 73 -14.68 -15.13 -4.81
N GLU A 74 -13.38 -15.41 -4.80
CA GLU A 74 -12.56 -15.44 -6.00
C GLU A 74 -12.67 -16.81 -6.68
N THR A 75 -12.61 -16.78 -8.00
CA THR A 75 -12.60 -17.96 -8.87
C THR A 75 -11.59 -17.78 -9.99
N ARG A 76 -11.28 -18.84 -10.72
CA ARG A 76 -10.43 -18.74 -11.92
C ARG A 76 -11.09 -17.94 -13.07
N GLN A 77 -12.39 -17.68 -13.00
CA GLN A 77 -13.12 -16.89 -13.99
C GLN A 77 -13.28 -15.41 -13.61
N GLY A 78 -12.85 -15.03 -12.42
CA GLY A 78 -13.00 -13.71 -11.82
C GLY A 78 -13.58 -13.81 -10.41
N SER A 79 -13.89 -12.69 -9.79
CA SER A 79 -14.46 -12.63 -8.45
C SER A 79 -15.96 -12.31 -8.49
N LEU A 80 -16.68 -12.84 -7.50
CA LEU A 80 -18.07 -12.50 -7.24
C LEU A 80 -18.20 -11.97 -5.82
N ARG A 81 -18.83 -10.81 -5.65
CA ARG A 81 -19.05 -10.25 -4.33
C ARG A 81 -20.52 -9.99 -4.05
N ARG A 82 -20.95 -10.29 -2.83
CA ARG A 82 -22.29 -10.05 -2.31
C ARG A 82 -22.23 -9.07 -1.16
N MET A 83 -22.98 -7.97 -1.25
CA MET A 83 -23.15 -7.08 -0.11
C MET A 83 -23.93 -7.78 1.00
N ILE A 84 -23.41 -7.71 2.24
CA ILE A 84 -24.02 -8.34 3.41
C ILE A 84 -24.41 -7.31 4.47
N GLU A 85 -23.73 -6.15 4.50
CA GLU A 85 -24.00 -5.06 5.42
C GLU A 85 -23.91 -3.72 4.69
N LEU A 86 -24.69 -2.74 5.13
CA LEU A 86 -24.66 -1.36 4.66
C LEU A 86 -24.76 -0.44 5.88
N ASN A 87 -23.80 0.50 6.00
CA ASN A 87 -23.68 1.42 7.13
C ASN A 87 -23.66 0.69 8.49
N GLY A 88 -22.90 -0.41 8.57
CA GLY A 88 -22.76 -1.23 9.76
C GLY A 88 -23.98 -2.05 10.17
N GLN A 89 -25.01 -2.13 9.30
CA GLN A 89 -26.22 -2.90 9.55
C GLN A 89 -26.39 -4.00 8.51
N PRO A 90 -26.86 -5.21 8.89
CA PRO A 90 -27.23 -6.24 7.94
C PRO A 90 -28.28 -5.73 6.95
N LEU A 91 -28.20 -6.17 5.69
CA LEU A 91 -29.16 -5.77 4.68
C LEU A 91 -30.61 -6.15 5.07
N ALA A 92 -31.53 -5.23 4.83
CA ALA A 92 -32.96 -5.49 4.90
C ALA A 92 -33.39 -6.55 3.85
N PRO A 93 -34.52 -7.25 4.04
CA PRO A 93 -34.93 -8.33 3.15
C PRO A 93 -35.08 -7.94 1.67
N ASP A 94 -35.57 -6.76 1.39
CA ASP A 94 -35.69 -6.20 0.04
C ASP A 94 -34.32 -5.90 -0.59
N ALA A 95 -33.38 -5.35 0.16
CA ALA A 95 -32.02 -5.13 -0.28
C ALA A 95 -31.28 -6.46 -0.51
N LYS A 96 -31.50 -7.48 0.33
CA LYS A 96 -30.98 -8.83 0.09
C LYS A 96 -31.50 -9.43 -1.21
N ALA A 97 -32.81 -9.27 -1.49
CA ALA A 97 -33.41 -9.74 -2.73
C ALA A 97 -32.88 -9.01 -3.97
N ALA A 98 -32.71 -7.68 -3.87
CA ALA A 98 -32.12 -6.87 -4.94
C ALA A 98 -30.66 -7.28 -5.22
N GLU A 99 -29.89 -7.59 -4.19
CA GLU A 99 -28.49 -8.04 -4.32
C GLU A 99 -28.42 -9.44 -4.96
N THR A 100 -29.31 -10.36 -4.60
CA THR A 100 -29.46 -11.66 -5.26
C THR A 100 -29.75 -11.48 -6.76
N GLN A 101 -30.72 -10.66 -7.12
CA GLN A 101 -31.04 -10.37 -8.53
C GLN A 101 -29.90 -9.70 -9.28
N ARG A 102 -29.09 -8.87 -8.61
CA ARG A 102 -27.89 -8.26 -9.21
C ARG A 102 -26.89 -9.34 -9.60
N ILE A 103 -26.63 -10.28 -8.69
CA ILE A 103 -25.70 -11.39 -8.93
C ILE A 103 -26.23 -12.30 -10.03
N GLU A 104 -27.49 -12.70 -9.99
CA GLU A 104 -28.12 -13.52 -11.04
C GLU A 104 -27.99 -12.89 -12.43
N ARG A 105 -28.29 -11.59 -12.54
CA ARG A 105 -28.09 -10.86 -13.81
C ARG A 105 -26.65 -10.88 -14.27
N TYR A 106 -25.70 -10.69 -13.35
CA TYR A 106 -24.27 -10.72 -13.69
C TYR A 106 -23.82 -12.09 -14.19
N LEU A 107 -24.34 -13.19 -13.63
CA LEU A 107 -24.02 -14.55 -14.07
C LEU A 107 -24.45 -14.80 -15.55
N HIS A 108 -25.49 -14.13 -16.01
CA HIS A 108 -25.98 -14.24 -17.39
C HIS A 108 -25.40 -13.17 -18.33
N ASP A 109 -24.71 -12.14 -17.80
CA ASP A 109 -24.14 -11.05 -18.61
C ASP A 109 -22.67 -11.31 -18.93
N ARG A 110 -22.44 -12.05 -20.01
CA ARG A 110 -21.07 -12.34 -20.50
C ARG A 110 -20.29 -11.07 -20.87
N SER A 111 -20.98 -9.99 -21.28
CA SER A 111 -20.34 -8.73 -21.64
C SER A 111 -19.80 -8.02 -20.39
N ALA A 112 -20.62 -7.95 -19.33
CA ALA A 112 -20.19 -7.41 -18.04
C ALA A 112 -19.03 -8.21 -17.46
N GLN A 113 -19.06 -9.54 -17.52
CA GLN A 113 -17.97 -10.41 -17.08
C GLN A 113 -16.68 -10.18 -17.87
N ALA A 114 -16.76 -10.07 -19.20
CA ALA A 114 -15.61 -9.80 -20.05
C ALA A 114 -15.01 -8.42 -19.75
N LYS A 115 -15.86 -7.41 -19.55
CA LYS A 115 -15.44 -6.07 -19.15
C LYS A 115 -14.75 -6.06 -17.79
N ALA A 116 -15.32 -6.76 -16.80
CA ALA A 116 -14.71 -6.86 -15.46
C ALA A 116 -13.32 -7.50 -15.52
N ARG A 117 -13.16 -8.63 -16.23
CA ARG A 117 -11.86 -9.27 -16.43
C ARG A 117 -10.84 -8.35 -17.13
N LYS A 118 -11.28 -7.62 -18.18
CA LYS A 118 -10.40 -6.68 -18.90
C LYS A 118 -9.95 -5.54 -17.99
N ASN A 119 -10.85 -5.00 -17.19
CA ASN A 119 -10.52 -3.93 -16.25
C ASN A 119 -9.54 -4.44 -15.18
N GLY A 120 -9.83 -5.60 -14.54
CA GLY A 120 -8.92 -6.19 -13.56
C GLY A 120 -7.52 -6.43 -14.14
N ALA A 121 -7.40 -7.05 -15.31
CA ALA A 121 -6.10 -7.25 -15.95
C ALA A 121 -5.38 -5.93 -16.30
N HIS A 122 -6.12 -4.87 -16.60
CA HIS A 122 -5.55 -3.55 -16.82
C HIS A 122 -5.01 -2.94 -15.52
N ASP A 123 -5.80 -3.02 -14.44
CA ASP A 123 -5.44 -2.49 -13.12
C ASP A 123 -4.21 -3.24 -12.56
N ASP A 124 -4.16 -4.58 -12.70
CA ASP A 124 -3.02 -5.40 -12.32
C ASP A 124 -1.76 -5.01 -13.09
N ALA A 125 -1.87 -4.81 -14.40
CA ALA A 125 -0.74 -4.37 -15.23
C ALA A 125 -0.23 -2.99 -14.82
N GLN A 126 -1.12 -2.05 -14.51
CA GLN A 126 -0.73 -0.72 -14.01
C GLN A 126 -0.03 -0.81 -12.65
N ALA A 127 -0.56 -1.59 -11.72
CA ALA A 127 0.04 -1.81 -10.42
C ALA A 127 1.45 -2.40 -10.56
N ALA A 128 1.62 -3.39 -11.43
CA ALA A 128 2.92 -4.00 -11.72
C ALA A 128 3.93 -2.99 -12.31
N GLU A 129 3.51 -2.12 -13.23
CA GLU A 129 4.38 -1.08 -13.79
C GLU A 129 4.77 -0.03 -12.74
N MET A 130 3.84 0.39 -11.89
CA MET A 130 4.14 1.31 -10.78
C MET A 130 5.12 0.67 -9.78
N LEU A 131 4.93 -0.61 -9.45
CA LEU A 131 5.83 -1.35 -8.57
C LEU A 131 7.26 -1.41 -9.13
N LYS A 132 7.42 -1.65 -10.43
CA LYS A 132 8.73 -1.66 -11.11
C LYS A 132 9.44 -0.31 -11.06
N MET A 133 8.69 0.79 -11.05
CA MET A 133 9.27 2.14 -11.00
C MET A 133 9.74 2.56 -9.60
N LEU A 134 9.29 1.91 -8.52
CA LEU A 134 9.62 2.30 -7.13
C LEU A 134 11.13 2.51 -6.89
N PRO A 135 12.04 1.61 -7.34
CA PRO A 135 13.47 1.78 -7.10
C PRO A 135 14.04 3.07 -7.72
N GLU A 136 13.46 3.55 -8.81
CA GLU A 136 13.97 4.67 -9.61
C GLU A 136 13.22 5.98 -9.34
N ALA A 137 11.97 5.89 -8.89
CA ALA A 137 11.14 7.06 -8.62
C ALA A 137 11.58 7.82 -7.36
N PHE A 138 12.33 7.16 -6.45
CA PHE A 138 12.60 7.70 -5.13
C PHE A 138 14.06 7.56 -4.70
N VAL A 139 14.46 8.49 -3.85
CA VAL A 139 15.67 8.40 -3.04
C VAL A 139 15.31 7.67 -1.75
N TRP A 140 15.90 6.51 -1.52
CA TRP A 140 15.61 5.60 -0.41
C TRP A 140 16.65 5.73 0.71
N SER A 141 16.21 5.58 1.96
CA SER A 141 17.07 5.54 3.13
C SER A 141 16.52 4.54 4.15
N ILE A 142 17.41 3.75 4.77
CA ILE A 142 17.03 2.85 5.86
C ILE A 142 16.81 3.67 7.12
N VAL A 143 15.65 3.51 7.74
CA VAL A 143 15.28 4.12 9.02
C VAL A 143 15.64 3.20 10.17
N THR A 144 15.16 1.94 10.09
CA THR A 144 15.47 0.91 11.09
C THR A 144 15.59 -0.46 10.43
N GLN A 145 16.36 -1.33 11.10
CA GLN A 145 16.45 -2.75 10.74
C GLN A 145 16.31 -3.60 11.98
N THR A 146 15.51 -4.64 11.89
CA THR A 146 15.38 -5.71 12.88
C THR A 146 15.67 -7.05 12.22
N PRO A 147 15.74 -8.16 12.96
CA PRO A 147 15.82 -9.49 12.35
C PRO A 147 14.70 -9.78 11.35
N ASP A 148 13.50 -9.24 11.58
CA ASP A 148 12.28 -9.57 10.83
C ASP A 148 11.88 -8.51 9.81
N LEU A 149 12.25 -7.22 10.03
CA LEU A 149 11.76 -6.10 9.24
C LEU A 149 12.88 -5.14 8.83
N ILE A 150 12.70 -4.52 7.68
CA ILE A 150 13.45 -3.33 7.25
C ILE A 150 12.43 -2.21 7.06
N THR A 151 12.61 -1.10 7.77
CA THR A 151 11.84 0.13 7.55
C THR A 151 12.67 1.11 6.75
N LEU A 152 12.11 1.56 5.65
CA LEU A 152 12.71 2.48 4.69
C LEU A 152 11.88 3.76 4.63
N SER A 153 12.52 4.91 4.58
CA SER A 153 11.89 6.15 4.14
C SER A 153 12.20 6.41 2.67
N PHE A 154 11.29 7.10 1.99
CA PHE A 154 11.50 7.53 0.62
C PHE A 154 11.05 8.99 0.40
N LYS A 155 11.70 9.64 -0.53
CA LYS A 155 11.35 10.98 -1.01
C LYS A 155 11.53 11.05 -2.53
N PRO A 156 10.82 11.94 -3.23
CA PRO A 156 10.96 12.12 -4.67
C PRO A 156 12.42 12.18 -5.13
N ASP A 157 12.76 11.42 -6.17
CA ASP A 157 14.04 11.62 -6.84
C ASP A 157 13.86 12.72 -7.91
N PRO A 158 14.58 13.85 -7.82
CA PRO A 158 14.46 14.93 -8.79
C PRO A 158 14.92 14.54 -10.21
N LYS A 159 15.58 13.40 -10.36
CA LYS A 159 16.03 12.87 -11.66
C LYS A 159 14.99 11.97 -12.31
N PHE A 160 13.98 11.54 -11.55
CA PHE A 160 12.92 10.69 -12.10
C PHE A 160 12.08 11.44 -13.11
N SER A 161 11.91 10.85 -14.29
CA SER A 161 11.05 11.37 -15.36
C SER A 161 9.83 10.48 -15.53
N PRO A 162 8.67 10.84 -14.95
CA PRO A 162 7.48 10.01 -15.00
C PRO A 162 6.93 9.90 -16.43
N PRO A 163 6.65 8.70 -16.94
CA PRO A 163 6.14 8.50 -18.31
C PRO A 163 4.68 8.93 -18.48
N ASP A 164 3.89 8.93 -17.43
CA ASP A 164 2.45 9.22 -17.46
C ASP A 164 1.98 10.00 -16.23
N MET A 165 0.67 10.26 -16.14
CA MET A 165 0.10 11.03 -15.04
C MET A 165 0.12 10.27 -13.71
N GLN A 166 -0.10 8.97 -13.72
CA GLN A 166 -0.12 8.17 -12.49
C GLN A 166 1.28 8.10 -11.87
N SER A 167 2.29 7.82 -12.67
CA SER A 167 3.69 7.85 -12.24
C SER A 167 4.16 9.24 -11.83
N ARG A 168 3.57 10.32 -12.40
CA ARG A 168 3.82 11.69 -11.93
C ARG A 168 3.27 11.92 -10.53
N VAL A 169 2.04 11.46 -10.24
CA VAL A 169 1.47 11.54 -8.88
C VAL A 169 2.32 10.73 -7.91
N MET A 170 2.68 9.50 -8.27
CA MET A 170 3.57 8.65 -7.48
C MET A 170 4.92 9.34 -7.22
N GLY A 171 5.57 9.86 -8.26
CA GLY A 171 6.93 10.42 -8.19
C GLY A 171 7.07 11.68 -7.35
N ILE A 172 5.98 12.28 -6.87
CA ILE A 172 6.01 13.41 -5.93
C ILE A 172 5.58 13.02 -4.51
N MET A 173 5.37 11.73 -4.25
CA MET A 173 5.07 11.26 -2.89
C MET A 173 6.35 11.07 -2.09
N GLY A 174 6.26 11.31 -0.79
CA GLY A 174 7.28 10.92 0.18
C GLY A 174 6.62 10.09 1.27
N GLY A 175 7.38 9.16 1.87
CA GLY A 175 6.76 8.26 2.84
C GLY A 175 7.67 7.17 3.36
N GLU A 176 7.06 6.05 3.68
CA GLU A 176 7.70 4.90 4.31
C GLU A 176 7.30 3.59 3.64
N MET A 177 8.24 2.66 3.57
CA MET A 177 8.03 1.27 3.18
C MET A 177 8.55 0.35 4.27
N VAL A 178 7.77 -0.66 4.63
CA VAL A 178 8.22 -1.74 5.51
C VAL A 178 8.32 -3.03 4.70
N ILE A 179 9.49 -3.66 4.77
CA ILE A 179 9.77 -4.94 4.10
C ILE A 179 9.89 -6.02 5.17
N ALA A 180 9.12 -7.09 5.04
CA ALA A 180 9.32 -8.32 5.80
C ALA A 180 10.50 -9.08 5.21
N ARG A 181 11.54 -9.37 6.04
CA ARG A 181 12.77 -10.06 5.58
C ARG A 181 12.50 -11.48 5.13
N ASN A 182 11.52 -12.15 5.74
CA ASN A 182 11.09 -13.45 5.27
C ASN A 182 10.43 -13.29 3.91
N GLY A 183 11.11 -13.73 2.85
CA GLY A 183 10.67 -13.65 1.46
C GLY A 183 10.78 -12.25 0.84
N ASN A 184 11.38 -11.27 1.49
CA ASN A 184 11.51 -9.88 1.02
C ASN A 184 10.16 -9.28 0.55
N ARG A 185 9.09 -9.48 1.34
CA ARG A 185 7.75 -9.03 0.95
C ARG A 185 7.49 -7.61 1.43
N ILE A 186 6.90 -6.79 0.57
CA ILE A 186 6.42 -5.45 0.97
C ILE A 186 5.23 -5.65 1.91
N ARG A 187 5.42 -5.27 3.18
CA ARG A 187 4.39 -5.34 4.20
C ARG A 187 3.51 -4.09 4.21
N THR A 188 4.15 -2.92 4.15
CA THR A 188 3.44 -1.65 4.20
C THR A 188 4.07 -0.69 3.21
N LEU A 189 3.25 0.09 2.53
CA LEU A 189 3.69 1.20 1.70
C LEU A 189 2.78 2.41 1.97
N ARG A 190 3.35 3.46 2.57
CA ARG A 190 2.64 4.67 2.96
C ARG A 190 3.25 5.88 2.27
N GLY A 191 2.43 6.72 1.68
CA GLY A 191 2.90 7.92 1.01
C GLY A 191 2.00 9.11 1.23
N THR A 192 2.62 10.29 1.14
CA THR A 192 1.93 11.59 1.23
C THR A 192 2.37 12.46 0.07
N LEU A 193 1.45 13.13 -0.59
CA LEU A 193 1.74 14.11 -1.64
C LEU A 193 2.53 15.28 -1.03
N THR A 194 3.77 15.47 -1.46
CA THR A 194 4.67 16.51 -0.93
C THR A 194 4.36 17.90 -1.49
N GLN A 195 3.63 17.96 -2.60
CA GLN A 195 3.22 19.17 -3.28
C GLN A 195 1.90 18.96 -4.03
N ASP A 196 1.31 20.05 -4.50
CA ASP A 196 0.12 19.99 -5.36
C ASP A 196 0.46 19.39 -6.73
N VAL A 197 -0.47 18.62 -7.30
CA VAL A 197 -0.38 18.11 -8.68
C VAL A 197 -1.32 18.86 -9.58
N LEU A 198 -0.75 19.52 -10.59
CA LEU A 198 -1.52 20.23 -11.60
C LEU A 198 -1.70 19.32 -12.83
N ILE A 199 -2.94 19.12 -13.25
CA ILE A 199 -3.31 18.32 -14.40
C ILE A 199 -3.76 19.27 -15.52
N GLY A 200 -3.15 19.16 -16.71
CA GLY A 200 -3.46 20.03 -17.84
C GLY A 200 -3.14 21.49 -17.57
N PHE A 201 -1.89 21.79 -17.15
CA PHE A 201 -1.42 23.14 -16.79
C PHE A 201 -2.20 23.80 -15.65
N GLY A 202 -2.87 23.00 -14.78
CA GLY A 202 -3.71 23.50 -13.70
C GLY A 202 -5.09 23.99 -14.15
N ILE A 203 -5.38 23.91 -15.44
CA ILE A 203 -6.67 24.32 -15.97
C ILE A 203 -7.73 23.22 -15.78
N PHE A 204 -7.36 21.94 -15.94
CA PHE A 204 -8.32 20.84 -15.89
C PHE A 204 -8.54 20.28 -14.49
N ALA A 205 -7.47 20.11 -13.71
CA ALA A 205 -7.60 19.59 -12.36
C ALA A 205 -6.37 19.88 -11.49
N LYS A 206 -6.56 19.80 -10.18
CA LYS A 206 -5.52 19.94 -9.17
C LYS A 206 -5.77 18.93 -8.05
N LEU A 207 -4.77 18.13 -7.69
CA LEU A 207 -4.74 17.36 -6.45
C LEU A 207 -3.97 18.14 -5.40
N TYR A 208 -4.42 18.07 -4.15
CA TYR A 208 -3.85 18.88 -3.08
C TYR A 208 -2.68 18.16 -2.40
N LYS A 209 -1.66 18.93 -2.07
CA LYS A 209 -0.62 18.51 -1.12
C LYS A 209 -1.23 17.96 0.16
N GLY A 210 -0.58 16.95 0.75
CA GLY A 210 -1.03 16.32 1.98
C GLY A 210 -1.99 15.15 1.76
N GLY A 211 -2.45 14.91 0.52
CA GLY A 211 -3.17 13.69 0.22
C GLY A 211 -2.33 12.45 0.51
N THR A 212 -2.93 11.40 1.08
CA THR A 212 -2.24 10.19 1.57
C THR A 212 -2.72 8.95 0.87
N PHE A 213 -1.85 7.96 0.80
CA PHE A 213 -2.21 6.57 0.56
C PHE A 213 -1.45 5.68 1.55
N ASP A 214 -2.10 4.60 2.00
CA ASP A 214 -1.54 3.58 2.87
C ASP A 214 -2.05 2.22 2.41
N VAL A 215 -1.13 1.31 2.13
CA VAL A 215 -1.44 -0.07 1.74
C VAL A 215 -0.73 -1.00 2.71
N GLU A 216 -1.49 -1.85 3.38
CA GLU A 216 -0.95 -2.92 4.21
C GLU A 216 -1.19 -4.27 3.57
N ARG A 217 -0.17 -5.13 3.62
CA ARG A 217 -0.20 -6.50 3.14
C ARG A 217 0.19 -7.43 4.26
N ARG A 218 -0.48 -8.58 4.32
CA ARG A 218 -0.21 -9.62 5.32
C ARG A 218 -0.20 -10.99 4.68
N GLU A 219 0.50 -11.90 5.32
CA GLU A 219 0.36 -13.31 5.02
C GLU A 219 -1.01 -13.79 5.52
N VAL A 220 -1.83 -14.29 4.61
CA VAL A 220 -3.20 -14.74 4.91
C VAL A 220 -3.31 -16.26 5.07
N GLY A 221 -2.18 -16.98 4.93
CA GLY A 221 -2.05 -18.41 5.10
C GLY A 221 -1.20 -19.04 4.01
N GLY A 222 -0.46 -20.11 4.36
CA GLY A 222 0.33 -20.90 3.41
C GLY A 222 1.46 -20.14 2.70
N GLY A 223 1.93 -19.02 3.23
CA GLY A 223 2.94 -18.17 2.60
C GLY A 223 2.39 -17.17 1.59
N HIS A 224 1.07 -17.13 1.39
CA HIS A 224 0.42 -16.20 0.46
C HIS A 224 0.20 -14.82 1.10
N TRP A 225 0.63 -13.77 0.40
CA TRP A 225 0.51 -12.39 0.83
C TRP A 225 -0.55 -11.64 0.04
N GLN A 226 -1.51 -11.04 0.74
CA GLN A 226 -2.59 -10.27 0.13
C GLN A 226 -2.63 -8.84 0.68
N ILE A 227 -3.21 -7.93 -0.08
CA ILE A 227 -3.55 -6.59 0.41
C ILE A 227 -4.71 -6.76 1.39
N THR A 228 -4.48 -6.41 2.65
CA THR A 228 -5.49 -6.53 3.72
C THR A 228 -6.13 -5.18 4.05
N GLU A 229 -5.41 -4.09 3.82
CA GLU A 229 -5.92 -2.75 4.08
C GLU A 229 -5.43 -1.80 2.99
N THR A 230 -6.32 -0.91 2.55
CA THR A 230 -6.01 0.19 1.63
C THR A 230 -6.74 1.44 2.12
N HIS A 231 -6.00 2.52 2.34
CA HIS A 231 -6.54 3.82 2.74
C HIS A 231 -6.04 4.88 1.78
N VAL A 232 -6.94 5.53 1.07
CA VAL A 232 -6.62 6.58 0.11
C VAL A 232 -7.42 7.82 0.42
N HIS A 233 -6.72 8.90 0.76
CA HIS A 233 -7.32 10.20 1.07
C HIS A 233 -6.62 11.28 0.25
N ILE A 234 -6.97 11.38 -1.02
CA ILE A 234 -6.42 12.34 -1.97
C ILE A 234 -7.52 13.26 -2.46
N GLY A 235 -7.59 14.45 -1.90
CA GLY A 235 -8.55 15.46 -2.30
C GLY A 235 -8.06 16.33 -3.47
N GLY A 236 -8.99 16.89 -4.21
CA GLY A 236 -8.68 17.79 -5.32
C GLY A 236 -9.92 18.46 -5.90
N HIS A 237 -9.71 19.27 -6.94
CA HIS A 237 -10.81 19.84 -7.72
C HIS A 237 -10.52 19.77 -9.23
N ALA A 238 -11.58 19.68 -10.02
CA ALA A 238 -11.55 19.84 -11.47
C ALA A 238 -12.27 21.12 -11.89
N LEU A 239 -12.06 21.55 -13.14
CA LEU A 239 -12.81 22.65 -13.74
C LEU A 239 -14.32 22.49 -13.49
N LEU A 240 -14.97 23.61 -13.23
CA LEU A 240 -16.41 23.72 -12.96
C LEU A 240 -16.86 23.21 -11.59
N PHE A 241 -15.99 23.31 -10.56
CA PHE A 241 -16.32 23.04 -9.14
C PHE A 241 -16.65 21.57 -8.82
N LYS A 242 -16.26 20.65 -9.68
CA LYS A 242 -16.38 19.23 -9.38
C LYS A 242 -15.21 18.79 -8.50
N SER A 243 -15.51 18.24 -7.33
CA SER A 243 -14.50 17.53 -6.51
C SER A 243 -13.97 16.36 -7.29
N ILE A 244 -12.64 16.20 -7.28
CA ILE A 244 -11.93 15.04 -7.78
C ILE A 244 -11.02 14.55 -6.66
N GLY A 245 -10.64 13.31 -6.74
CA GLY A 245 -9.79 12.66 -5.75
C GLY A 245 -10.34 11.28 -5.45
N GLN A 246 -9.71 10.62 -4.52
CA GLN A 246 -10.13 9.33 -4.01
C GLN A 246 -10.16 9.42 -2.50
N GLU A 247 -11.29 9.08 -1.91
CA GLU A 247 -11.52 8.94 -0.48
C GLU A 247 -12.07 7.53 -0.30
N GLU A 248 -11.25 6.63 0.20
CA GLU A 248 -11.61 5.21 0.29
C GLU A 248 -10.80 4.54 1.39
N ASP A 249 -11.50 3.83 2.26
CA ASP A 249 -10.93 2.91 3.22
C ASP A 249 -11.45 1.50 2.92
N GLU A 250 -10.56 0.61 2.49
CA GLU A 250 -10.87 -0.78 2.21
C GLU A 250 -10.16 -1.67 3.24
N VAL A 251 -10.92 -2.57 3.89
CA VAL A 251 -10.37 -3.52 4.87
C VAL A 251 -10.88 -4.92 4.57
N LYS A 252 -9.95 -5.85 4.34
CA LYS A 252 -10.24 -7.25 4.01
C LYS A 252 -9.86 -8.17 5.15
N THR A 253 -10.81 -8.97 5.60
CA THR A 253 -10.68 -9.89 6.76
C THR A 253 -11.23 -11.27 6.44
N ASP A 254 -11.08 -12.19 7.39
CA ASP A 254 -11.66 -13.55 7.33
C ASP A 254 -11.23 -14.38 6.11
N TRP A 255 -9.97 -14.24 5.73
CA TRP A 255 -9.38 -14.90 4.58
C TRP A 255 -9.42 -16.42 4.70
N LYS A 256 -9.94 -17.09 3.65
CA LYS A 256 -9.99 -18.55 3.53
C LYS A 256 -9.69 -18.92 2.08
N PRO A 257 -8.96 -20.02 1.81
CA PRO A 257 -8.83 -20.52 0.45
C PRO A 257 -10.21 -20.75 -0.19
N SER A 258 -10.41 -20.27 -1.41
CA SER A 258 -11.61 -20.56 -2.18
C SER A 258 -11.46 -21.92 -2.88
N SER A 259 -12.53 -22.71 -2.89
CA SER A 259 -12.61 -23.98 -3.64
C SER A 259 -13.38 -23.82 -4.95
N GLU A 260 -13.84 -22.60 -5.28
CA GLU A 260 -14.77 -22.34 -6.37
C GLU A 260 -14.01 -21.94 -7.64
N ASP A 261 -14.11 -22.78 -8.68
CA ASP A 261 -13.45 -22.49 -9.97
C ASP A 261 -14.30 -21.61 -10.90
N THR A 262 -15.63 -21.52 -10.67
CA THR A 262 -16.57 -20.84 -11.55
C THR A 262 -17.40 -19.78 -10.82
N LEU A 263 -17.94 -18.82 -11.58
CA LEU A 263 -18.82 -17.80 -11.01
C LEU A 263 -20.13 -18.39 -10.46
N GLU A 264 -20.63 -19.46 -11.07
CA GLU A 264 -21.81 -20.19 -10.57
C GLU A 264 -21.51 -20.91 -9.24
N GLY A 265 -20.29 -21.45 -9.09
CA GLY A 265 -19.80 -22.00 -7.81
C GLY A 265 -19.75 -20.92 -6.74
N ALA A 266 -19.15 -19.77 -7.07
CA ALA A 266 -19.09 -18.62 -6.17
C ALA A 266 -20.50 -18.14 -5.77
N ALA A 267 -21.44 -18.11 -6.70
CA ALA A 267 -22.83 -17.73 -6.39
C ALA A 267 -23.47 -18.67 -5.36
N ARG A 268 -23.31 -19.99 -5.51
CA ARG A 268 -23.76 -20.97 -4.50
C ARG A 268 -23.12 -20.74 -3.15
N ALA A 269 -21.78 -20.53 -3.13
CA ALA A 269 -21.03 -20.23 -1.89
C ALA A 269 -21.52 -18.94 -1.21
N LEU A 270 -22.02 -17.97 -2.00
CA LEU A 270 -22.64 -16.74 -1.53
C LEU A 270 -24.13 -16.90 -1.17
N ASN A 271 -24.69 -18.11 -1.17
CA ASN A 271 -26.12 -18.39 -0.99
C ASN A 271 -27.03 -17.67 -2.01
N VAL A 272 -26.60 -17.63 -3.26
CA VAL A 272 -27.39 -17.20 -4.41
C VAL A 272 -27.64 -18.43 -5.27
N GLU A 273 -28.91 -18.79 -5.48
CA GLU A 273 -29.24 -19.84 -6.43
C GLU A 273 -29.05 -19.28 -7.85
N PRO A 274 -28.24 -19.94 -8.70
CA PRO A 274 -27.95 -19.46 -10.05
C PRO A 274 -29.14 -19.60 -11.01
#